data_ae0698861658bfbf08f6f0acd18d746f
#
_entry.id   ae0698861658bfbf08f6f0acd18d746f
#
_cell.length_a   1.000
_cell.length_b   1.000
_cell.length_c   1.000
_cell.angle_alpha   90.00
_cell.angle_beta   90.00
_cell.angle_gamma   90.00
#
_symmetry.space_group_name_H-M   'P 1'
#
loop_
_entity.id
_entity.type
_entity.pdbx_description
1 polymer ?
#
loop_
_entity_poly.entity_id
_entity_poly.type
_entity_poly.pdbx_seq_one_letter_code
_entity_poly.pdbx_strand_id
1 'polypeptide(L)'
;MKRLLSVCLSLCIMVSVFVSFDITASAKTTMKKTTVSVSNTSSGVNVSWKKVSGAKSYKVYRKAPGAKKYSVVKKTNNKTVKYLDKKVSAGKTYSYQVVAVKGKETSKSKAKFITRLLAPKNLKIQSYASKTDCTIDYNAILNGKYDDDFPIFGVKVTWSKSSYANKYDIYRKQNKGKFEKLDTVGNRNSYIDMDALSGLTYQYKVVAKKNSSQSASTISRSMVYLSPATIVASPITSGMRISWESVEEGSGYKLYRSPNGKNGTYSLIGNFSKNKNTYVDKSANQLGKTYYYKIVVYKGSATSIGMTTRIKYQGLKTVNVKAGSTDDSIKKSIDQFLKEYNKDAFEKITFKDVQKAIKITSLNSSVAKVSSDYVVTGVTAGKTVKAKIQATDGKITEEVSFILINVN
;
A
#
# COMPACT_ATOMS: atom_id res chain seq x y z
N MET A 1 -68.47 30.78 -69.88
CA MET A 1 -68.39 29.82 -68.74
C MET A 1 -68.59 28.34 -69.11
N LYS A 2 -69.30 27.99 -70.19
CA LYS A 2 -69.53 26.55 -70.54
C LYS A 2 -68.34 25.84 -71.22
N ARG A 3 -67.35 26.55 -71.76
CA ARG A 3 -66.17 25.96 -72.41
C ARG A 3 -65.00 25.70 -71.41
N LEU A 4 -64.98 26.34 -70.25
CA LEU A 4 -63.95 26.11 -69.20
C LEU A 4 -64.25 24.89 -68.43
N LEU A 5 -65.54 24.51 -68.21
CA LEU A 5 -65.95 23.34 -67.46
C LEU A 5 -65.62 22.02 -68.17
N SER A 6 -65.70 22.05 -69.56
CA SER A 6 -65.40 20.89 -70.38
C SER A 6 -63.93 20.51 -70.44
N VAL A 7 -63.02 21.50 -70.32
CA VAL A 7 -61.56 21.29 -70.31
C VAL A 7 -61.09 20.80 -68.94
N CYS A 8 -61.72 21.27 -67.88
CA CYS A 8 -61.40 20.75 -66.52
C CYS A 8 -61.87 19.28 -66.28
N LEU A 9 -63.00 18.87 -66.86
CA LEU A 9 -63.50 17.54 -66.75
C LEU A 9 -62.70 16.52 -67.57
N SER A 10 -62.15 16.90 -68.71
CA SER A 10 -61.24 16.04 -69.49
C SER A 10 -59.87 15.93 -68.89
N LEU A 11 -59.42 16.92 -68.13
CA LEU A 11 -58.13 16.82 -67.41
C LEU A 11 -58.24 15.95 -66.16
N CYS A 12 -59.39 15.92 -65.50
CA CYS A 12 -59.61 15.04 -64.32
C CYS A 12 -59.74 13.57 -64.70
N ILE A 13 -60.16 13.22 -65.90
CA ILE A 13 -60.28 11.81 -66.34
C ILE A 13 -58.94 11.29 -66.87
N MET A 14 -58.03 12.10 -67.31
CA MET A 14 -56.67 11.65 -67.69
C MET A 14 -55.71 11.49 -66.50
N VAL A 15 -56.04 12.01 -65.33
CA VAL A 15 -55.23 11.84 -64.12
C VAL A 15 -55.60 10.56 -63.34
N SER A 16 -56.71 9.92 -63.64
CA SER A 16 -57.19 8.69 -62.96
C SER A 16 -56.77 7.39 -63.63
N VAL A 17 -55.95 7.37 -64.65
CA VAL A 17 -55.37 6.18 -65.28
C VAL A 17 -53.84 6.16 -65.15
N PHE A 18 -53.27 6.76 -64.07
CA PHE A 18 -51.99 6.33 -63.61
C PHE A 18 -52.20 5.09 -62.72
N VAL A 19 -52.12 3.93 -63.35
CA VAL A 19 -51.86 2.66 -62.67
C VAL A 19 -50.66 2.93 -61.74
N SER A 20 -50.90 2.95 -60.44
CA SER A 20 -49.87 2.90 -59.45
C SER A 20 -49.06 1.62 -59.67
N PHE A 21 -48.02 1.68 -60.46
CA PHE A 21 -46.92 0.73 -60.29
C PHE A 21 -46.35 1.04 -58.94
N ASP A 22 -46.80 0.39 -57.92
CA ASP A 22 -46.07 0.23 -56.70
C ASP A 22 -44.73 -0.41 -57.08
N ILE A 23 -43.79 0.40 -57.48
CA ILE A 23 -42.39 0.03 -57.41
C ILE A 23 -42.09 -0.01 -55.92
N THR A 24 -42.41 -1.15 -55.31
CA THR A 24 -41.80 -1.52 -54.06
C THR A 24 -40.31 -1.61 -54.33
N ALA A 25 -39.63 -0.44 -54.24
CA ALA A 25 -38.22 -0.41 -54.13
C ALA A 25 -37.88 -1.23 -52.83
N SER A 26 -37.68 -2.53 -53.05
CA SER A 26 -37.15 -3.39 -51.99
C SER A 26 -35.86 -2.72 -51.52
N ALA A 27 -35.97 -1.97 -50.44
CA ALA A 27 -34.85 -1.34 -49.82
C ALA A 27 -33.85 -2.46 -49.54
N LYS A 28 -32.78 -2.50 -50.35
CA LYS A 28 -31.73 -3.50 -50.21
C LYS A 28 -31.15 -3.33 -48.77
N THR A 29 -31.66 -4.13 -47.89
CA THR A 29 -31.23 -4.11 -46.48
C THR A 29 -29.77 -4.50 -46.42
N THR A 30 -28.91 -3.48 -46.47
CA THR A 30 -27.46 -3.67 -46.36
C THR A 30 -27.13 -4.23 -44.97
N MET A 31 -26.35 -5.30 -44.89
CA MET A 31 -25.94 -5.88 -43.62
C MET A 31 -25.27 -4.85 -42.73
N LYS A 32 -25.72 -4.71 -41.48
CA LYS A 32 -25.12 -3.83 -40.47
C LYS A 32 -23.62 -4.18 -40.27
N LYS A 33 -22.79 -3.16 -40.10
CA LYS A 33 -21.35 -3.34 -39.79
C LYS A 33 -21.20 -3.97 -38.41
N THR A 34 -20.39 -5.00 -38.28
CA THR A 34 -20.01 -5.52 -36.96
C THR A 34 -18.99 -4.64 -36.28
N THR A 35 -18.95 -4.68 -34.96
CA THR A 35 -17.87 -4.08 -34.15
C THR A 35 -16.90 -5.19 -33.75
N VAL A 36 -15.60 -4.92 -33.90
CA VAL A 36 -14.52 -5.85 -33.46
C VAL A 36 -13.85 -5.32 -32.22
N SER A 37 -13.55 -6.21 -31.28
CA SER A 37 -12.76 -5.97 -30.08
C SER A 37 -11.55 -6.88 -30.07
N VAL A 38 -10.42 -6.38 -29.55
CA VAL A 38 -9.17 -7.14 -29.46
C VAL A 38 -8.60 -7.01 -28.06
N SER A 39 -8.07 -8.11 -27.52
CA SER A 39 -7.42 -8.15 -26.21
C SER A 39 -6.27 -9.14 -26.17
N ASN A 40 -5.21 -8.82 -25.42
CA ASN A 40 -4.14 -9.74 -25.14
C ASN A 40 -4.59 -10.82 -24.14
N THR A 41 -4.19 -12.06 -24.37
CA THR A 41 -4.34 -13.19 -23.44
C THR A 41 -2.96 -13.75 -23.09
N SER A 42 -2.87 -14.77 -22.27
CA SER A 42 -1.60 -15.45 -21.99
C SER A 42 -0.99 -16.06 -23.28
N SER A 43 -1.83 -16.60 -24.16
CA SER A 43 -1.40 -17.41 -25.32
C SER A 43 -1.50 -16.72 -26.68
N GLY A 44 -2.07 -15.50 -26.76
CA GLY A 44 -2.26 -14.83 -28.05
C GLY A 44 -3.08 -13.55 -27.97
N VAL A 45 -3.66 -13.17 -29.09
CA VAL A 45 -4.63 -12.08 -29.19
C VAL A 45 -6.02 -12.66 -29.41
N ASN A 46 -6.94 -12.37 -28.50
CA ASN A 46 -8.36 -12.69 -28.66
C ASN A 46 -9.00 -11.60 -29.52
N VAL A 47 -9.64 -12.04 -30.60
CA VAL A 47 -10.44 -11.20 -31.51
C VAL A 47 -11.90 -11.61 -31.33
N SER A 48 -12.76 -10.70 -30.94
CA SER A 48 -14.20 -10.94 -30.78
C SER A 48 -15.01 -9.87 -31.54
N TRP A 49 -16.25 -10.22 -31.92
CA TRP A 49 -17.11 -9.32 -32.66
C TRP A 49 -18.58 -9.51 -32.30
N LYS A 50 -19.37 -8.48 -32.57
CA LYS A 50 -20.84 -8.57 -32.43
C LYS A 50 -21.42 -9.36 -33.61
N LYS A 51 -22.35 -10.26 -33.28
CA LYS A 51 -23.10 -11.03 -34.30
C LYS A 51 -23.87 -10.06 -35.22
N VAL A 52 -23.84 -10.33 -36.51
CA VAL A 52 -24.59 -9.57 -37.53
C VAL A 52 -25.80 -10.38 -37.96
N SER A 53 -27.01 -9.79 -37.93
CA SER A 53 -28.22 -10.42 -38.37
C SER A 53 -28.11 -10.80 -39.86
N GLY A 54 -28.55 -12.02 -40.22
CA GLY A 54 -28.49 -12.54 -41.57
C GLY A 54 -27.14 -13.07 -42.03
N ALA A 55 -26.03 -12.79 -41.30
CA ALA A 55 -24.71 -13.31 -41.65
C ALA A 55 -24.71 -14.86 -41.58
N LYS A 56 -24.13 -15.52 -42.56
CA LYS A 56 -23.97 -16.99 -42.63
C LYS A 56 -22.57 -17.41 -42.14
N SER A 57 -21.57 -16.52 -42.28
CA SER A 57 -20.19 -16.78 -41.84
C SER A 57 -19.45 -15.48 -41.59
N TYR A 58 -18.22 -15.61 -41.01
CA TYR A 58 -17.31 -14.51 -40.81
C TYR A 58 -15.92 -14.86 -41.31
N LYS A 59 -15.19 -13.86 -41.84
CA LYS A 59 -13.77 -13.93 -42.16
C LYS A 59 -13.02 -12.95 -41.26
N VAL A 60 -12.07 -13.46 -40.47
CA VAL A 60 -11.19 -12.63 -39.63
C VAL A 60 -9.93 -12.33 -40.44
N TYR A 61 -9.65 -11.06 -40.59
CA TYR A 61 -8.48 -10.54 -41.29
C TYR A 61 -7.49 -9.96 -40.30
N ARG A 62 -6.20 -10.24 -40.52
CA ARG A 62 -5.07 -9.66 -39.78
C ARG A 62 -4.15 -8.95 -40.76
N LYS A 63 -3.67 -7.76 -40.37
CA LYS A 63 -2.53 -7.07 -40.96
C LYS A 63 -1.36 -7.20 -39.98
N ALA A 64 -0.33 -7.94 -40.37
CA ALA A 64 0.87 -8.15 -39.57
C ALA A 64 1.77 -6.89 -39.61
N PRO A 65 2.73 -6.75 -38.68
CA PRO A 65 3.70 -5.65 -38.72
C PRO A 65 4.47 -5.64 -40.04
N GLY A 66 4.59 -4.47 -40.66
CA GLY A 66 5.24 -4.31 -41.98
C GLY A 66 4.43 -4.78 -43.18
N ALA A 67 3.34 -5.54 -43.01
CA ALA A 67 2.51 -5.97 -44.12
C ALA A 67 1.78 -4.81 -44.80
N LYS A 68 1.72 -4.79 -46.13
CA LYS A 68 0.96 -3.79 -46.89
C LYS A 68 -0.54 -4.11 -46.89
N LYS A 69 -0.95 -5.40 -46.88
CA LYS A 69 -2.34 -5.86 -47.02
C LYS A 69 -2.78 -6.74 -45.85
N TYR A 70 -4.10 -6.84 -45.66
CA TYR A 70 -4.74 -7.78 -44.74
C TYR A 70 -4.81 -9.19 -45.34
N SER A 71 -4.52 -10.21 -44.54
CA SER A 71 -4.69 -11.61 -44.88
C SER A 71 -5.77 -12.27 -44.02
N VAL A 72 -6.49 -13.25 -44.54
CA VAL A 72 -7.47 -14.04 -43.80
C VAL A 72 -6.73 -14.98 -42.85
N VAL A 73 -6.99 -14.86 -41.54
CA VAL A 73 -6.39 -15.73 -40.53
C VAL A 73 -7.39 -16.75 -39.96
N LYS A 74 -8.68 -16.53 -40.14
CA LYS A 74 -9.72 -17.47 -39.73
C LYS A 74 -11.00 -17.25 -40.54
N LYS A 75 -11.66 -18.35 -40.94
CA LYS A 75 -13.06 -18.41 -41.40
C LYS A 75 -13.87 -19.10 -40.31
N THR A 76 -15.08 -18.61 -40.01
CA THR A 76 -15.99 -19.19 -39.02
C THR A 76 -17.42 -19.24 -39.56
N ASN A 77 -18.25 -20.09 -38.98
CA ASN A 77 -19.70 -20.05 -39.21
C ASN A 77 -20.37 -18.88 -38.47
N ASN A 78 -21.67 -18.70 -38.56
CA ASN A 78 -22.43 -17.63 -37.92
C ASN A 78 -22.62 -17.80 -36.41
N LYS A 79 -22.30 -18.97 -35.82
CA LYS A 79 -22.41 -19.25 -34.39
C LYS A 79 -21.14 -18.78 -33.63
N THR A 80 -20.00 -18.72 -34.31
CA THR A 80 -18.70 -18.35 -33.72
C THR A 80 -18.43 -16.87 -33.91
N VAL A 81 -18.27 -16.14 -32.80
CA VAL A 81 -18.01 -14.69 -32.76
C VAL A 81 -16.70 -14.33 -32.04
N LYS A 82 -15.78 -15.28 -31.93
CA LYS A 82 -14.45 -15.11 -31.33
C LYS A 82 -13.39 -15.97 -32.05
N TYR A 83 -12.15 -15.50 -32.03
CA TYR A 83 -10.98 -16.19 -32.55
C TYR A 83 -9.75 -15.85 -31.69
N LEU A 84 -8.98 -16.83 -31.30
CA LEU A 84 -7.69 -16.65 -30.60
C LEU A 84 -6.55 -16.80 -31.63
N ASP A 85 -5.90 -15.67 -31.92
CA ASP A 85 -4.72 -15.66 -32.77
C ASP A 85 -3.47 -15.94 -31.92
N LYS A 86 -2.95 -17.18 -32.04
CA LYS A 86 -1.72 -17.62 -31.37
C LYS A 86 -0.46 -17.29 -32.15
N LYS A 87 -0.59 -16.89 -33.45
CA LYS A 87 0.54 -16.59 -34.35
C LYS A 87 0.90 -15.11 -34.29
N VAL A 88 1.17 -14.62 -33.08
CA VAL A 88 1.51 -13.21 -32.78
C VAL A 88 2.71 -13.12 -31.85
N SER A 89 3.70 -12.30 -32.19
CA SER A 89 4.93 -12.11 -31.43
C SER A 89 4.84 -10.91 -30.49
N ALA A 90 5.42 -11.01 -29.30
CA ALA A 90 5.48 -9.95 -28.31
C ALA A 90 6.16 -8.68 -28.87
N GLY A 91 5.66 -7.50 -28.45
CA GLY A 91 6.14 -6.20 -28.87
C GLY A 91 5.68 -5.76 -30.27
N LYS A 92 5.09 -6.63 -31.06
CA LYS A 92 4.61 -6.33 -32.39
C LYS A 92 3.15 -5.84 -32.37
N THR A 93 2.83 -4.86 -33.22
CA THR A 93 1.48 -4.31 -33.35
C THR A 93 0.77 -4.94 -34.57
N TYR A 94 -0.41 -5.45 -34.34
CA TYR A 94 -1.29 -6.07 -35.32
C TYR A 94 -2.57 -5.25 -35.47
N SER A 95 -3.18 -5.34 -36.65
CA SER A 95 -4.50 -4.77 -36.90
C SER A 95 -5.46 -5.87 -37.34
N TYR A 96 -6.68 -5.86 -36.81
CA TYR A 96 -7.72 -6.85 -37.12
C TYR A 96 -8.97 -6.20 -37.67
N GLN A 97 -9.60 -6.88 -38.61
CA GLN A 97 -10.90 -6.58 -39.17
C GLN A 97 -11.71 -7.88 -39.26
N VAL A 98 -13.03 -7.77 -39.14
CA VAL A 98 -13.94 -8.89 -39.34
C VAL A 98 -14.92 -8.52 -40.45
N VAL A 99 -15.11 -9.46 -41.38
CA VAL A 99 -16.06 -9.36 -42.47
C VAL A 99 -17.15 -10.37 -42.25
N ALA A 100 -18.40 -9.90 -42.09
CA ALA A 100 -19.61 -10.71 -42.13
C ALA A 100 -19.97 -11.03 -43.57
N VAL A 101 -20.42 -12.27 -43.86
CA VAL A 101 -20.70 -12.78 -45.20
C VAL A 101 -22.08 -13.38 -45.24
N LYS A 102 -22.90 -13.01 -46.27
CA LYS A 102 -24.21 -13.59 -46.61
C LYS A 102 -24.29 -13.72 -48.12
N GLY A 103 -24.00 -14.90 -48.64
CA GLY A 103 -23.88 -15.11 -50.11
C GLY A 103 -22.79 -14.19 -50.70
N LYS A 104 -23.16 -13.35 -51.65
CA LYS A 104 -22.26 -12.33 -52.27
C LYS A 104 -22.15 -11.04 -51.42
N GLU A 105 -23.08 -10.81 -50.49
CA GLU A 105 -23.05 -9.63 -49.62
C GLU A 105 -22.00 -9.76 -48.53
N THR A 106 -21.27 -8.65 -48.28
CA THR A 106 -20.29 -8.57 -47.22
C THR A 106 -20.37 -7.26 -46.46
N SER A 107 -20.13 -7.30 -45.13
CA SER A 107 -20.06 -6.13 -44.28
C SER A 107 -18.77 -6.16 -43.45
N LYS A 108 -17.93 -5.13 -43.58
CA LYS A 108 -16.59 -5.05 -43.00
C LYS A 108 -16.58 -4.13 -41.78
N SER A 109 -15.98 -4.59 -40.68
CA SER A 109 -15.77 -3.79 -39.48
C SER A 109 -14.73 -2.67 -39.67
N LYS A 110 -14.74 -1.66 -38.78
CA LYS A 110 -13.56 -0.81 -38.61
C LYS A 110 -12.37 -1.63 -38.10
N ALA A 111 -11.16 -1.21 -38.41
CA ALA A 111 -9.93 -1.85 -37.95
C ALA A 111 -9.72 -1.59 -36.46
N LYS A 112 -9.21 -2.59 -35.72
CA LYS A 112 -8.72 -2.45 -34.35
C LYS A 112 -7.25 -2.85 -34.27
N PHE A 113 -6.46 -2.00 -33.65
CA PHE A 113 -5.02 -2.19 -33.46
C PHE A 113 -4.75 -2.71 -32.05
N ILE A 114 -3.74 -3.55 -31.92
CA ILE A 114 -3.25 -4.06 -30.64
C ILE A 114 -1.76 -4.39 -30.73
N THR A 115 -0.99 -3.91 -29.78
CA THR A 115 0.37 -4.39 -29.54
C THR A 115 0.30 -5.67 -28.69
N ARG A 116 0.94 -6.73 -29.13
CA ARG A 116 1.03 -7.97 -28.34
C ARG A 116 1.90 -7.72 -27.10
N LEU A 117 1.29 -7.72 -25.92
CA LEU A 117 1.98 -7.61 -24.64
C LEU A 117 1.80 -8.90 -23.84
N LEU A 118 2.87 -9.33 -23.19
CA LEU A 118 2.83 -10.42 -22.22
C LEU A 118 2.44 -9.88 -20.86
N ALA A 119 1.77 -10.71 -20.06
CA ALA A 119 1.48 -10.36 -18.67
C ALA A 119 2.79 -10.25 -17.86
N PRO A 120 2.86 -9.36 -16.87
CA PRO A 120 3.93 -9.38 -15.88
C PRO A 120 4.04 -10.76 -15.23
N LYS A 121 5.24 -11.15 -14.78
CA LYS A 121 5.48 -12.45 -14.12
C LYS A 121 5.92 -12.22 -12.67
N ASN A 122 5.98 -13.30 -11.89
CA ASN A 122 6.54 -13.31 -10.53
C ASN A 122 5.96 -12.21 -9.62
N LEU A 123 4.64 -12.00 -9.71
CA LEU A 123 3.94 -11.04 -8.85
C LEU A 123 3.99 -11.53 -7.41
N LYS A 124 4.63 -10.77 -6.54
CA LYS A 124 4.75 -11.02 -5.11
C LYS A 124 4.22 -9.82 -4.33
N ILE A 125 3.69 -10.10 -3.16
CA ILE A 125 3.27 -9.10 -2.18
C ILE A 125 3.84 -9.47 -0.82
N GLN A 126 4.22 -8.46 -0.06
CA GLN A 126 4.75 -8.61 1.30
C GLN A 126 4.49 -7.35 2.11
N SER A 127 4.44 -7.47 3.43
CA SER A 127 4.46 -6.31 4.31
C SER A 127 5.72 -5.47 4.06
N TYR A 128 5.60 -4.16 4.20
CA TYR A 128 6.66 -3.19 3.96
C TYR A 128 6.80 -2.25 5.15
N ALA A 129 8.04 -1.94 5.49
CA ALA A 129 8.42 -0.83 6.33
C ALA A 129 9.64 -0.14 5.68
N SER A 130 9.70 1.18 5.67
CA SER A 130 10.83 1.95 5.15
C SER A 130 12.09 1.70 6.00
N LYS A 131 11.90 1.56 7.31
CA LYS A 131 12.91 1.10 8.27
C LYS A 131 12.26 0.18 9.31
N THR A 132 13.02 -0.71 9.91
CA THR A 132 12.56 -1.64 10.98
C THR A 132 13.25 -1.38 12.31
N ASP A 133 14.31 -0.56 12.33
CA ASP A 133 15.01 -0.15 13.54
C ASP A 133 14.31 1.08 14.15
N CYS A 134 13.74 0.91 15.33
CA CYS A 134 13.10 1.96 16.12
C CYS A 134 14.03 2.48 17.24
N THR A 135 15.33 2.20 17.16
CA THR A 135 16.29 2.66 18.19
C THR A 135 16.30 4.18 18.24
N ILE A 136 16.06 4.72 19.42
CA ILE A 136 16.16 6.15 19.68
C ILE A 136 17.62 6.47 19.96
N ASP A 137 18.23 7.30 19.15
CA ASP A 137 19.57 7.86 19.40
C ASP A 137 19.44 9.16 20.20
N TYR A 138 19.40 9.04 21.51
CA TYR A 138 19.32 10.19 22.41
C TYR A 138 20.50 11.19 22.23
N ASN A 139 21.70 10.72 21.84
CA ASN A 139 22.80 11.62 21.60
C ASN A 139 22.63 12.41 20.30
N ALA A 140 22.07 11.78 19.27
CA ALA A 140 21.71 12.49 18.04
C ALA A 140 20.65 13.56 18.31
N ILE A 141 19.61 13.23 19.09
CA ILE A 141 18.56 14.17 19.51
C ILE A 141 19.17 15.35 20.30
N LEU A 142 20.03 15.08 21.28
CA LEU A 142 20.69 16.13 22.10
C LEU A 142 21.60 17.01 21.28
N ASN A 143 22.11 16.54 20.14
CA ASN A 143 22.95 17.30 19.20
C ASN A 143 22.15 17.90 18.02
N GLY A 144 20.84 18.03 18.15
CA GLY A 144 19.96 18.62 17.12
C GLY A 144 19.79 17.79 15.85
N LYS A 145 20.18 16.53 15.88
CA LYS A 145 19.94 15.57 14.80
C LYS A 145 18.65 14.81 15.06
N TYR A 146 17.54 15.47 14.80
CA TYR A 146 16.23 14.83 14.84
C TYR A 146 16.07 13.98 13.57
N ASP A 147 15.88 12.68 13.75
CA ASP A 147 15.45 11.80 12.65
C ASP A 147 13.91 11.80 12.61
N ASP A 148 13.32 12.79 11.92
CA ASP A 148 11.88 12.91 11.69
C ASP A 148 11.33 11.81 10.77
N ASP A 149 12.19 10.87 10.35
CA ASP A 149 11.84 9.82 9.42
C ASP A 149 11.14 8.68 10.17
N PHE A 150 9.85 8.91 10.49
CA PHE A 150 8.98 7.85 10.98
C PHE A 150 8.89 6.72 9.94
N PRO A 151 8.90 5.45 10.39
CA PRO A 151 8.80 4.34 9.46
C PRO A 151 7.47 4.37 8.71
N ILE A 152 7.53 4.39 7.37
CA ILE A 152 6.37 4.26 6.50
C ILE A 152 6.05 2.78 6.36
N PHE A 153 4.80 2.41 6.63
CA PHE A 153 4.30 1.05 6.54
C PHE A 153 3.38 0.86 5.34
N GLY A 154 3.19 -0.39 4.91
CA GLY A 154 2.27 -0.72 3.84
C GLY A 154 2.49 -2.11 3.26
N VAL A 155 1.99 -2.30 2.03
CA VAL A 155 2.18 -3.51 1.25
C VAL A 155 3.05 -3.23 0.03
N LYS A 156 4.19 -3.89 -0.07
CA LYS A 156 5.06 -3.84 -1.24
C LYS A 156 4.62 -4.89 -2.26
N VAL A 157 4.31 -4.42 -3.46
CA VAL A 157 3.95 -5.22 -4.63
C VAL A 157 5.14 -5.22 -5.58
N THR A 158 5.63 -6.40 -6.01
CA THR A 158 6.76 -6.53 -6.94
C THR A 158 6.42 -7.50 -8.07
N TRP A 159 6.96 -7.25 -9.25
CA TRP A 159 6.76 -8.10 -10.44
C TRP A 159 7.97 -8.08 -11.34
N SER A 160 8.10 -9.11 -12.21
CA SER A 160 9.04 -9.05 -13.32
C SER A 160 8.45 -8.23 -14.45
N LYS A 161 9.22 -7.28 -15.00
CA LYS A 161 8.79 -6.42 -16.10
C LYS A 161 8.36 -7.24 -17.31
N SER A 162 7.28 -6.83 -17.95
CA SER A 162 6.88 -7.33 -19.25
C SER A 162 7.69 -6.63 -20.33
N SER A 163 8.31 -7.41 -21.22
CA SER A 163 9.03 -6.85 -22.38
C SER A 163 8.10 -5.96 -23.20
N TYR A 164 8.62 -4.84 -23.66
CA TYR A 164 7.92 -3.84 -24.48
C TYR A 164 6.82 -3.05 -23.76
N ALA A 165 6.51 -3.29 -22.51
CA ALA A 165 5.65 -2.42 -21.70
C ALA A 165 6.42 -1.17 -21.26
N ASN A 166 5.72 -0.05 -21.12
CA ASN A 166 6.27 1.21 -20.60
C ASN A 166 5.52 1.74 -19.39
N LYS A 167 4.38 1.13 -19.06
CA LYS A 167 3.55 1.46 -17.89
C LYS A 167 2.92 0.19 -17.33
N TYR A 168 2.48 0.29 -16.07
CA TYR A 168 1.73 -0.78 -15.39
C TYR A 168 0.55 -0.17 -14.63
N ASP A 169 -0.66 -0.71 -14.85
CA ASP A 169 -1.81 -0.43 -14.00
C ASP A 169 -1.80 -1.39 -12.82
N ILE A 170 -1.90 -0.82 -11.62
CA ILE A 170 -1.94 -1.53 -10.34
C ILE A 170 -3.37 -1.49 -9.82
N TYR A 171 -3.88 -2.63 -9.40
CA TYR A 171 -5.20 -2.77 -8.81
C TYR A 171 -5.09 -3.49 -7.49
N ARG A 172 -5.92 -3.10 -6.53
CA ARG A 172 -6.09 -3.74 -5.23
C ARG A 172 -7.47 -4.35 -5.13
N LYS A 173 -7.54 -5.51 -4.52
CA LYS A 173 -8.78 -6.13 -4.04
C LYS A 173 -8.64 -6.30 -2.53
N GLN A 174 -9.63 -5.80 -1.80
CA GLN A 174 -9.71 -5.85 -0.36
C GLN A 174 -10.80 -6.83 0.04
N ASN A 175 -10.47 -7.80 0.90
CA ASN A 175 -11.38 -8.85 1.37
C ASN A 175 -12.09 -9.57 0.20
N LYS A 176 -13.43 -9.68 0.25
CA LYS A 176 -14.27 -10.25 -0.80
C LYS A 176 -14.68 -9.24 -1.89
N GLY A 177 -14.17 -8.00 -1.85
CA GLY A 177 -14.50 -6.93 -2.78
C GLY A 177 -14.08 -7.19 -4.23
N LYS A 178 -14.16 -6.16 -5.07
CA LYS A 178 -13.70 -6.17 -6.47
C LYS A 178 -12.29 -5.57 -6.57
N PHE A 179 -11.63 -5.81 -7.71
CA PHE A 179 -10.37 -5.12 -8.02
C PHE A 179 -10.64 -3.67 -8.40
N GLU A 180 -10.11 -2.75 -7.62
CA GLU A 180 -10.14 -1.32 -7.87
C GLU A 180 -8.76 -0.85 -8.30
N LYS A 181 -8.71 0.09 -9.24
CA LYS A 181 -7.44 0.64 -9.72
C LYS A 181 -6.88 1.60 -8.69
N LEU A 182 -5.63 1.36 -8.28
CA LEU A 182 -4.90 2.26 -7.41
C LEU A 182 -4.12 3.30 -8.21
N ASP A 183 -3.29 2.84 -9.16
CA ASP A 183 -2.34 3.71 -9.84
C ASP A 183 -1.96 3.21 -11.24
N THR A 184 -1.31 4.08 -12.00
CA THR A 184 -0.57 3.76 -13.22
C THR A 184 0.88 4.20 -13.07
N VAL A 185 1.76 3.25 -12.82
CA VAL A 185 3.19 3.53 -12.68
C VAL A 185 3.93 3.42 -14.03
N GLY A 186 5.02 4.18 -14.18
CA GLY A 186 5.89 4.11 -15.35
C GLY A 186 6.60 2.76 -15.48
N ASN A 187 7.78 2.74 -16.11
CA ASN A 187 8.58 1.51 -16.29
C ASN A 187 9.24 1.03 -15.00
N ARG A 188 8.44 0.83 -13.94
CA ARG A 188 8.86 0.30 -12.64
C ARG A 188 8.49 -1.18 -12.53
N ASN A 189 9.05 -1.86 -11.54
CA ASN A 189 8.76 -3.25 -11.21
C ASN A 189 8.30 -3.43 -9.76
N SER A 190 7.97 -2.32 -9.10
CA SER A 190 7.44 -2.30 -7.74
C SER A 190 6.49 -1.14 -7.52
N TYR A 191 5.62 -1.31 -6.54
CA TYR A 191 4.68 -0.33 -6.01
C TYR A 191 4.55 -0.55 -4.50
N ILE A 192 4.41 0.51 -3.74
CA ILE A 192 4.14 0.44 -2.29
C ILE A 192 2.76 1.04 -2.07
N ASP A 193 1.85 0.23 -1.55
CA ASP A 193 0.51 0.64 -1.13
C ASP A 193 0.59 1.03 0.34
N MET A 194 0.69 2.33 0.60
CA MET A 194 0.74 2.91 1.94
C MET A 194 -0.65 3.06 2.57
N ASP A 195 -1.72 2.98 1.76
CA ASP A 195 -3.11 3.07 2.23
C ASP A 195 -3.68 1.70 2.60
N ALA A 196 -2.85 0.67 2.70
CA ALA A 196 -3.28 -0.64 3.14
C ALA A 196 -3.58 -0.62 4.65
N LEU A 197 -4.83 -0.92 5.01
CA LEU A 197 -5.29 -0.97 6.41
C LEU A 197 -4.93 -2.31 7.06
N SER A 198 -4.54 -2.26 8.33
CA SER A 198 -4.24 -3.43 9.15
C SER A 198 -5.44 -4.38 9.27
N GLY A 199 -5.19 -5.67 9.45
CA GLY A 199 -6.22 -6.69 9.68
C GLY A 199 -6.98 -7.16 8.45
N LEU A 200 -6.79 -6.54 7.29
CA LEU A 200 -7.52 -6.85 6.07
C LEU A 200 -6.75 -7.79 5.14
N THR A 201 -7.52 -8.53 4.32
CA THR A 201 -6.95 -9.44 3.32
C THR A 201 -6.85 -8.75 1.98
N TYR A 202 -5.68 -8.79 1.36
CA TYR A 202 -5.39 -8.14 0.09
C TYR A 202 -4.98 -9.13 -1.01
N GLN A 203 -5.39 -8.81 -2.23
CA GLN A 203 -4.81 -9.30 -3.47
C GLN A 203 -4.51 -8.11 -4.39
N TYR A 204 -3.44 -8.21 -5.14
CA TYR A 204 -3.09 -7.21 -6.14
C TYR A 204 -3.11 -7.81 -7.54
N LYS A 205 -3.47 -6.97 -8.50
CA LYS A 205 -3.48 -7.30 -9.92
C LYS A 205 -2.64 -6.28 -10.67
N VAL A 206 -1.74 -6.75 -11.53
CA VAL A 206 -0.86 -5.91 -12.34
C VAL A 206 -1.11 -6.20 -13.83
N VAL A 207 -1.26 -5.12 -14.61
CA VAL A 207 -1.49 -5.15 -16.06
C VAL A 207 -0.43 -4.31 -16.75
N ALA A 208 0.33 -4.90 -17.65
CA ALA A 208 1.31 -4.17 -18.46
C ALA A 208 0.63 -3.40 -19.58
N LYS A 209 1.11 -2.19 -19.87
CA LYS A 209 0.56 -1.27 -20.89
C LYS A 209 1.62 -0.76 -21.86
N LYS A 210 1.18 -0.51 -23.09
CA LYS A 210 1.91 0.27 -24.11
C LYS A 210 0.89 0.96 -25.00
N ASN A 211 0.88 2.29 -25.01
CA ASN A 211 -0.15 3.09 -25.68
C ASN A 211 -1.56 2.67 -25.18
N SER A 212 -2.47 2.37 -26.10
CA SER A 212 -3.82 1.85 -25.78
C SER A 212 -3.87 0.34 -25.54
N SER A 213 -2.76 -0.39 -25.68
CA SER A 213 -2.72 -1.84 -25.55
C SER A 213 -2.42 -2.24 -24.10
N GLN A 214 -3.11 -3.28 -23.62
CA GLN A 214 -2.95 -3.87 -22.29
C GLN A 214 -2.63 -5.36 -22.44
N SER A 215 -1.81 -5.89 -21.52
CA SER A 215 -1.60 -7.33 -21.38
C SER A 215 -2.80 -8.02 -20.72
N ALA A 216 -2.78 -9.36 -20.67
CA ALA A 216 -3.52 -10.07 -19.63
C ALA A 216 -3.01 -9.64 -18.25
N SER A 217 -3.86 -9.77 -17.23
CA SER A 217 -3.49 -9.46 -15.85
C SER A 217 -2.72 -10.60 -15.19
N THR A 218 -1.87 -10.25 -14.23
CA THR A 218 -1.33 -11.18 -13.24
C THR A 218 -1.88 -10.81 -11.87
N ILE A 219 -2.30 -11.82 -11.09
CA ILE A 219 -2.93 -11.64 -9.77
C ILE A 219 -2.04 -12.33 -8.73
N SER A 220 -1.83 -11.68 -7.58
CA SER A 220 -1.08 -12.24 -6.45
C SER A 220 -1.88 -13.31 -5.70
N ARG A 221 -1.20 -14.05 -4.82
CA ARG A 221 -1.86 -14.77 -3.73
C ARG A 221 -2.50 -13.77 -2.77
N SER A 222 -3.43 -14.23 -1.94
CA SER A 222 -3.99 -13.43 -0.85
C SER A 222 -2.99 -13.29 0.29
N MET A 223 -3.01 -12.13 0.96
CA MET A 223 -2.22 -11.86 2.15
C MET A 223 -3.07 -11.06 3.15
N VAL A 224 -3.06 -11.43 4.41
CA VAL A 224 -3.54 -10.56 5.49
C VAL A 224 -2.40 -9.60 5.81
N TYR A 225 -2.66 -8.30 5.72
CA TYR A 225 -1.71 -7.28 6.14
C TYR A 225 -1.94 -6.94 7.61
N LEU A 226 -0.86 -6.89 8.40
CA LEU A 226 -0.84 -6.38 9.77
C LEU A 226 0.18 -5.25 9.85
N SER A 227 -0.24 -4.10 10.34
CA SER A 227 0.67 -3.01 10.69
C SER A 227 1.69 -3.50 11.71
N PRO A 228 2.96 -3.17 11.57
CA PRO A 228 3.95 -3.40 12.60
C PRO A 228 3.63 -2.56 13.84
N ALA A 229 4.02 -3.05 15.01
CA ALA A 229 4.06 -2.26 16.24
C ALA A 229 5.44 -1.63 16.38
N THR A 230 5.54 -0.34 16.63
CA THR A 230 6.82 0.29 17.02
C THR A 230 7.22 -0.19 18.41
N ILE A 231 8.53 -0.22 18.70
CA ILE A 231 9.07 -0.79 19.93
C ILE A 231 10.14 0.13 20.51
N VAL A 232 10.09 0.32 21.83
CA VAL A 232 11.11 1.03 22.60
C VAL A 232 11.59 0.15 23.75
N ALA A 233 12.84 0.34 24.16
CA ALA A 233 13.39 -0.27 25.35
C ALA A 233 14.00 0.79 26.26
N SER A 234 13.80 0.67 27.56
CA SER A 234 14.35 1.58 28.58
C SER A 234 14.89 0.83 29.79
N PRO A 235 16.01 1.24 30.38
CA PRO A 235 16.53 0.65 31.59
C PRO A 235 15.64 0.98 32.80
N ILE A 236 15.42 -0.01 33.65
CA ILE A 236 14.76 0.13 34.95
C ILE A 236 15.61 -0.57 36.01
N THR A 237 15.26 -0.40 37.29
CA THR A 237 16.03 -1.00 38.40
C THR A 237 16.12 -2.52 38.36
N SER A 238 15.10 -3.19 37.80
CA SER A 238 15.01 -4.65 37.76
C SER A 238 15.41 -5.25 36.40
N GLY A 239 15.98 -4.46 35.48
CA GLY A 239 16.38 -4.91 34.15
C GLY A 239 16.00 -3.94 33.04
N MET A 240 15.42 -4.44 31.97
CA MET A 240 15.00 -3.65 30.81
C MET A 240 13.49 -3.71 30.65
N ARG A 241 12.83 -2.56 30.59
CA ARG A 241 11.44 -2.44 30.18
C ARG A 241 11.36 -2.32 28.65
N ILE A 242 10.56 -3.15 28.03
CA ILE A 242 10.24 -3.12 26.62
C ILE A 242 8.78 -2.72 26.49
N SER A 243 8.48 -1.68 25.70
CA SER A 243 7.13 -1.23 25.42
C SER A 243 6.91 -1.15 23.90
N TRP A 244 5.68 -1.37 23.45
CA TRP A 244 5.32 -1.31 22.05
C TRP A 244 3.92 -0.75 21.85
N GLU A 245 3.67 -0.18 20.66
CA GLU A 245 2.36 0.35 20.30
C GLU A 245 1.34 -0.76 20.13
N SER A 246 0.10 -0.48 20.55
CA SER A 246 -1.02 -1.40 20.38
C SER A 246 -1.50 -1.41 18.93
N VAL A 247 -1.73 -2.61 18.39
CA VAL A 247 -2.32 -2.85 17.07
C VAL A 247 -3.63 -3.61 17.26
N GLU A 248 -4.76 -2.91 17.13
CA GLU A 248 -6.09 -3.43 17.48
C GLU A 248 -6.48 -4.68 16.69
N GLU A 249 -6.10 -4.76 15.41
CA GLU A 249 -6.45 -5.86 14.52
C GLU A 249 -5.60 -7.12 14.76
N GLY A 250 -4.54 -7.02 15.54
CA GLY A 250 -3.72 -8.15 15.98
C GLY A 250 -4.44 -9.02 16.99
N SER A 251 -4.08 -10.31 17.07
CA SER A 251 -4.48 -11.21 18.16
C SER A 251 -3.50 -11.16 19.32
N GLY A 252 -2.28 -10.65 19.09
CA GLY A 252 -1.24 -10.53 20.10
C GLY A 252 0.14 -10.24 19.49
N TYR A 253 1.16 -10.36 20.36
CA TYR A 253 2.53 -9.98 20.07
C TYR A 253 3.50 -11.10 20.41
N LYS A 254 4.54 -11.26 19.59
CA LYS A 254 5.70 -12.11 19.87
C LYS A 254 6.90 -11.21 20.08
N LEU A 255 7.51 -11.26 21.25
CA LEU A 255 8.72 -10.51 21.59
C LEU A 255 9.92 -11.44 21.55
N TYR A 256 10.96 -10.98 20.87
CA TYR A 256 12.21 -11.71 20.70
C TYR A 256 13.37 -10.89 21.22
N ARG A 257 14.43 -11.57 21.64
CA ARG A 257 15.71 -10.97 22.01
C ARG A 257 16.85 -11.63 21.24
N SER A 258 17.84 -10.82 20.88
CA SER A 258 19.06 -11.29 20.21
C SER A 258 20.31 -10.88 20.99
N PRO A 259 21.38 -11.69 20.98
CA PRO A 259 22.65 -11.33 21.58
C PRO A 259 23.44 -10.27 20.77
N ASN A 260 23.16 -10.10 19.48
CA ASN A 260 23.96 -9.26 18.60
C ASN A 260 23.17 -8.48 17.54
N GLY A 261 21.82 -8.60 17.52
CA GLY A 261 20.92 -7.90 16.60
C GLY A 261 20.91 -8.42 15.16
N LYS A 262 21.66 -9.45 14.82
CA LYS A 262 21.70 -10.01 13.47
C LYS A 262 20.45 -10.83 13.15
N ASN A 263 20.01 -10.81 11.90
CA ASN A 263 18.91 -11.68 11.45
C ASN A 263 19.27 -13.15 11.70
N GLY A 264 18.26 -13.93 12.15
CA GLY A 264 18.44 -15.34 12.48
C GLY A 264 18.90 -15.61 13.92
N THR A 265 19.30 -14.57 14.69
CA THR A 265 19.77 -14.75 16.09
C THR A 265 18.72 -14.35 17.13
N TYR A 266 17.53 -13.94 16.71
CA TYR A 266 16.44 -13.57 17.59
C TYR A 266 15.70 -14.78 18.12
N SER A 267 15.74 -14.99 19.42
CA SER A 267 15.02 -16.03 20.16
C SER A 267 13.77 -15.46 20.83
N LEU A 268 12.66 -16.20 20.78
CA LEU A 268 11.41 -15.81 21.40
C LEU A 268 11.57 -15.76 22.92
N ILE A 269 11.19 -14.64 23.55
CA ILE A 269 11.22 -14.45 25.01
C ILE A 269 9.81 -14.25 25.60
N GLY A 270 8.78 -14.03 24.77
CA GLY A 270 7.41 -13.93 25.24
C GLY A 270 6.38 -13.89 24.13
N ASN A 271 5.20 -14.45 24.45
CA ASN A 271 3.97 -14.30 23.69
C ASN A 271 2.98 -13.51 24.54
N PHE A 272 2.38 -12.48 23.99
CA PHE A 272 1.49 -11.57 24.71
C PHE A 272 0.15 -11.43 24.02
N SER A 273 -0.92 -11.26 24.80
CA SER A 273 -2.25 -10.94 24.28
C SER A 273 -2.26 -9.53 23.68
N LYS A 274 -3.29 -9.21 22.87
CA LYS A 274 -3.42 -7.91 22.23
C LYS A 274 -3.48 -6.71 23.19
N ASN A 275 -3.95 -6.95 24.43
CA ASN A 275 -4.07 -5.90 25.44
C ASN A 275 -2.79 -5.66 26.24
N LYS A 276 -1.72 -6.42 25.98
CA LYS A 276 -0.42 -6.29 26.64
C LYS A 276 0.54 -5.57 25.72
N ASN A 277 1.06 -4.44 26.16
CA ASN A 277 1.97 -3.58 25.39
C ASN A 277 3.31 -3.33 26.08
N THR A 278 3.62 -4.06 27.18
CA THR A 278 4.88 -3.90 27.91
C THR A 278 5.35 -5.23 28.50
N TYR A 279 6.67 -5.37 28.65
CA TYR A 279 7.34 -6.50 29.27
C TYR A 279 8.61 -6.04 29.98
N VAL A 280 8.97 -6.69 31.09
CA VAL A 280 10.23 -6.45 31.81
C VAL A 280 11.14 -7.64 31.66
N ASP A 281 12.24 -7.47 30.95
CA ASP A 281 13.32 -8.45 30.86
C ASP A 281 14.28 -8.26 32.05
N LYS A 282 14.04 -9.02 33.12
CA LYS A 282 14.84 -8.98 34.36
C LYS A 282 16.28 -9.48 34.15
N SER A 283 16.53 -10.28 33.11
CA SER A 283 17.86 -10.78 32.78
C SER A 283 18.73 -9.79 32.01
N ALA A 284 18.13 -8.68 31.55
CA ALA A 284 18.81 -7.62 30.81
C ALA A 284 19.31 -6.50 31.74
N ASN A 285 20.24 -6.84 32.64
CA ASN A 285 20.73 -5.96 33.71
C ASN A 285 22.28 -5.85 33.81
N GLN A 286 23.01 -6.37 32.79
CA GLN A 286 24.48 -6.31 32.78
C GLN A 286 24.95 -4.95 32.30
N LEU A 287 25.69 -4.22 33.14
CA LEU A 287 26.23 -2.91 32.84
C LEU A 287 27.15 -2.95 31.60
N GLY A 288 26.99 -1.99 30.71
CA GLY A 288 27.75 -1.88 29.47
C GLY A 288 27.31 -2.79 28.33
N LYS A 289 26.41 -3.75 28.57
CA LYS A 289 25.92 -4.69 27.55
C LYS A 289 24.82 -4.06 26.71
N THR A 290 24.87 -4.30 25.39
CA THR A 290 23.81 -3.93 24.46
C THR A 290 22.81 -5.07 24.32
N TYR A 291 21.53 -4.75 24.40
CA TYR A 291 20.41 -5.65 24.23
C TYR A 291 19.63 -5.29 22.98
N TYR A 292 19.18 -6.30 22.24
CA TYR A 292 18.48 -6.15 20.97
C TYR A 292 17.12 -6.86 21.08
N TYR A 293 16.05 -6.15 20.80
CA TYR A 293 14.69 -6.68 20.87
C TYR A 293 13.99 -6.57 19.51
N LYS A 294 13.05 -7.46 19.28
CA LYS A 294 12.19 -7.44 18.09
C LYS A 294 10.76 -7.80 18.49
N ILE A 295 9.78 -7.00 18.05
CA ILE A 295 8.36 -7.24 18.23
C ILE A 295 7.70 -7.61 16.90
N VAL A 296 6.77 -8.55 16.91
CA VAL A 296 5.98 -9.01 15.79
C VAL A 296 4.53 -9.11 16.21
N VAL A 297 3.63 -8.43 15.49
CA VAL A 297 2.17 -8.59 15.63
C VAL A 297 1.73 -9.84 14.90
N TYR A 298 0.80 -10.63 15.48
CA TYR A 298 0.26 -11.81 14.80
C TYR A 298 -1.28 -11.84 14.83
N LYS A 299 -1.88 -12.52 13.82
CA LYS A 299 -3.31 -12.85 13.75
C LYS A 299 -3.47 -14.17 13.02
N GLY A 300 -3.81 -15.25 13.77
CA GLY A 300 -3.76 -16.60 13.23
C GLY A 300 -2.35 -16.93 12.73
N SER A 301 -2.23 -17.32 11.46
CA SER A 301 -0.93 -17.59 10.81
C SER A 301 -0.26 -16.33 10.22
N ALA A 302 -0.98 -15.21 10.10
CA ALA A 302 -0.42 -13.97 9.58
C ALA A 302 0.46 -13.28 10.62
N THR A 303 1.54 -12.65 10.16
CA THR A 303 2.45 -11.87 10.99
C THR A 303 2.80 -10.55 10.31
N SER A 304 3.01 -9.50 11.12
CA SER A 304 3.59 -8.25 10.64
C SER A 304 5.08 -8.43 10.30
N ILE A 305 5.67 -7.41 9.68
CA ILE A 305 7.12 -7.25 9.70
C ILE A 305 7.57 -7.01 11.15
N GLY A 306 8.73 -7.54 11.53
CA GLY A 306 9.28 -7.35 12.88
C GLY A 306 9.96 -6.00 13.00
N MET A 307 9.57 -5.22 14.01
CA MET A 307 10.24 -3.98 14.37
C MET A 307 11.27 -4.24 15.46
N THR A 308 12.42 -3.59 15.38
CA THR A 308 13.55 -3.82 16.27
C THR A 308 13.94 -2.57 17.02
N THR A 309 14.53 -2.75 18.20
CA THR A 309 15.20 -1.69 18.95
C THR A 309 16.46 -2.27 19.61
N ARG A 310 17.42 -1.41 19.91
CA ARG A 310 18.60 -1.75 20.67
C ARG A 310 18.88 -0.71 21.73
N ILE A 311 19.40 -1.14 22.87
CA ILE A 311 19.80 -0.24 23.93
C ILE A 311 20.99 -0.82 24.69
N LYS A 312 21.95 0.04 25.06
CA LYS A 312 23.04 -0.31 25.95
C LYS A 312 22.59 -0.09 27.39
N TYR A 313 22.63 -1.13 28.22
CA TYR A 313 22.32 -0.97 29.63
C TYR A 313 23.44 -0.22 30.34
N GLN A 314 23.21 1.05 30.68
CA GLN A 314 24.15 1.92 31.37
C GLN A 314 23.85 2.04 32.88
N GLY A 315 22.97 1.20 33.41
CA GLY A 315 22.41 1.36 34.73
C GLY A 315 21.38 2.51 34.78
N LEU A 316 21.06 2.94 35.97
CA LEU A 316 20.23 4.12 36.17
C LEU A 316 21.08 5.39 36.07
N LYS A 317 20.51 6.44 35.43
CA LYS A 317 21.16 7.74 35.43
C LYS A 317 21.30 8.25 36.86
N THR A 318 22.44 8.81 37.18
CA THR A 318 22.74 9.28 38.53
C THR A 318 22.85 10.82 38.55
N VAL A 319 22.19 11.41 39.52
CA VAL A 319 22.33 12.83 39.88
C VAL A 319 23.09 12.91 41.20
N ASN A 320 24.20 13.67 41.24
CA ASN A 320 24.96 13.89 42.45
C ASN A 320 24.69 15.32 42.94
N VAL A 321 24.24 15.45 44.18
CA VAL A 321 23.89 16.73 44.80
C VAL A 321 24.45 16.78 46.21
N LYS A 322 24.99 17.94 46.65
CA LYS A 322 25.42 18.12 48.03
C LYS A 322 24.22 18.30 48.96
N ALA A 323 24.30 17.82 50.19
CA ALA A 323 23.28 18.11 51.19
C ALA A 323 23.10 19.63 51.38
N GLY A 324 21.84 20.07 51.41
CA GLY A 324 21.46 21.48 51.47
C GLY A 324 21.59 22.25 50.15
N SER A 325 22.07 21.59 49.05
CA SER A 325 22.17 22.21 47.72
C SER A 325 21.13 21.68 46.77
N THR A 326 21.01 22.34 45.60
CA THR A 326 20.12 21.94 44.49
C THR A 326 20.92 21.58 43.24
N ASP A 327 20.34 20.70 42.42
CA ASP A 327 20.83 20.31 41.09
C ASP A 327 19.68 20.46 40.10
N ASP A 328 19.89 21.22 39.02
CA ASP A 328 18.91 21.48 37.96
C ASP A 328 19.23 20.77 36.63
N SER A 329 20.17 19.80 36.67
CA SER A 329 20.65 19.11 35.47
C SER A 329 19.53 18.42 34.68
N ILE A 330 18.48 17.89 35.37
CA ILE A 330 17.32 17.30 34.73
C ILE A 330 16.53 18.36 33.98
N LYS A 331 16.22 19.48 34.65
CA LYS A 331 15.52 20.64 34.05
C LYS A 331 16.25 21.15 32.81
N LYS A 332 17.57 21.39 32.92
CA LYS A 332 18.40 21.82 31.79
C LYS A 332 18.39 20.87 30.62
N SER A 333 18.41 19.57 30.88
CA SER A 333 18.29 18.54 29.81
C SER A 333 16.94 18.61 29.09
N ILE A 334 15.85 18.86 29.82
CA ILE A 334 14.51 19.02 29.23
C ILE A 334 14.43 20.33 28.43
N ASP A 335 14.93 21.44 28.97
CA ASP A 335 14.95 22.73 28.27
C ASP A 335 15.75 22.66 26.97
N GLN A 336 16.88 21.98 26.98
CA GLN A 336 17.68 21.75 25.78
C GLN A 336 16.94 20.89 24.75
N PHE A 337 16.31 19.79 25.21
CA PHE A 337 15.49 18.94 24.35
C PHE A 337 14.36 19.74 23.69
N LEU A 338 13.61 20.53 24.48
CA LEU A 338 12.51 21.34 23.96
C LEU A 338 12.96 22.40 22.95
N LYS A 339 14.13 23.02 23.19
CA LYS A 339 14.72 23.99 22.27
C LYS A 339 15.00 23.36 20.91
N GLU A 340 15.61 22.18 20.89
CA GLU A 340 15.93 21.47 19.65
C GLU A 340 14.68 20.88 18.98
N TYR A 341 13.78 20.25 19.74
CA TYR A 341 12.52 19.70 19.22
C TYR A 341 11.66 20.78 18.53
N ASN A 342 11.47 21.92 19.20
CA ASN A 342 10.61 22.99 18.72
C ASN A 342 11.18 23.79 17.55
N LYS A 343 12.44 23.54 17.16
CA LYS A 343 13.11 24.27 16.08
C LYS A 343 12.40 24.04 14.75
N ASP A 344 12.02 22.79 14.47
CA ASP A 344 11.41 22.36 13.19
C ASP A 344 10.03 21.70 13.35
N ALA A 345 9.51 21.58 14.59
CA ALA A 345 8.23 20.92 14.86
C ALA A 345 7.03 21.75 14.39
N PHE A 346 6.06 21.11 13.72
CA PHE A 346 4.79 21.71 13.33
C PHE A 346 3.95 22.10 14.55
N GLU A 347 3.89 21.23 15.58
CA GLU A 347 3.30 21.51 16.87
C GLU A 347 4.40 21.65 17.92
N LYS A 348 4.46 22.80 18.57
CA LYS A 348 5.48 23.07 19.59
C LYS A 348 5.03 22.57 20.95
N ILE A 349 5.97 21.91 21.65
CA ILE A 349 5.77 21.41 23.01
C ILE A 349 6.40 22.40 23.99
N THR A 350 5.69 22.72 25.07
CA THR A 350 6.19 23.60 26.14
C THR A 350 6.70 22.79 27.33
N PHE A 351 7.50 23.43 28.19
CA PHE A 351 7.92 22.81 29.46
C PHE A 351 6.69 22.40 30.32
N LYS A 352 5.62 23.18 30.27
CA LYS A 352 4.37 22.88 30.97
C LYS A 352 3.68 21.62 30.45
N ASP A 353 3.80 21.33 29.15
CA ASP A 353 3.27 20.10 28.59
C ASP A 353 4.09 18.88 29.02
N VAL A 354 5.42 19.03 29.12
CA VAL A 354 6.28 17.99 29.72
C VAL A 354 5.91 17.75 31.18
N GLN A 355 5.68 18.79 31.97
CA GLN A 355 5.26 18.67 33.39
C GLN A 355 3.92 17.94 33.55
N LYS A 356 2.98 18.13 32.61
CA LYS A 356 1.71 17.37 32.58
C LYS A 356 1.92 15.90 32.25
N ALA A 357 2.81 15.61 31.30
CA ALA A 357 3.07 14.27 30.80
C ALA A 357 4.05 13.44 31.65
N ILE A 358 4.99 14.10 32.35
CA ILE A 358 6.04 13.42 33.11
C ILE A 358 6.05 13.89 34.55
N LYS A 359 6.13 12.93 35.47
CA LYS A 359 6.29 13.18 36.90
C LYS A 359 7.54 12.47 37.42
N ILE A 360 8.40 13.19 38.15
CA ILE A 360 9.56 12.61 38.81
C ILE A 360 9.35 12.77 40.33
N THR A 361 9.39 11.64 41.03
CA THR A 361 9.10 11.61 42.48
C THR A 361 10.20 10.87 43.21
N SER A 362 10.83 11.50 44.17
CA SER A 362 11.76 10.82 45.10
C SER A 362 11.01 9.76 45.92
N LEU A 363 11.59 8.58 46.06
CA LEU A 363 11.04 7.51 46.88
C LEU A 363 11.34 7.70 48.38
N ASN A 364 12.22 8.65 48.73
CA ASN A 364 12.47 9.04 50.10
C ASN A 364 12.83 10.52 50.18
N SER A 365 11.89 11.35 50.53
CA SER A 365 12.04 12.82 50.59
C SER A 365 12.90 13.30 51.75
N SER A 366 13.21 12.43 52.73
CA SER A 366 14.20 12.74 53.80
C SER A 366 15.62 12.60 53.33
N VAL A 367 15.87 11.90 52.21
CA VAL A 367 17.20 11.79 51.57
C VAL A 367 17.38 12.84 50.47
N ALA A 368 16.44 12.96 49.56
CA ALA A 368 16.40 13.97 48.52
C ALA A 368 14.95 14.30 48.09
N LYS A 369 14.74 15.53 47.66
CA LYS A 369 13.45 16.00 47.12
C LYS A 369 13.60 16.30 45.62
N VAL A 370 12.53 16.15 44.88
CA VAL A 370 12.43 16.57 43.48
C VAL A 370 11.23 17.48 43.34
N SER A 371 11.45 18.70 42.85
CA SER A 371 10.34 19.68 42.64
C SER A 371 9.57 19.38 41.37
N SER A 372 8.44 20.05 41.18
CA SER A 372 7.65 20.04 39.94
C SER A 372 8.44 20.53 38.71
N ASP A 373 9.45 21.37 38.93
CA ASP A 373 10.35 21.87 37.89
C ASP A 373 11.58 20.98 37.69
N TYR A 374 11.54 19.75 38.21
CA TYR A 374 12.60 18.75 38.10
C TYR A 374 13.95 19.17 38.69
N VAL A 375 13.93 20.05 39.67
CA VAL A 375 15.11 20.43 40.45
C VAL A 375 15.25 19.47 41.64
N VAL A 376 16.42 18.87 41.77
CA VAL A 376 16.78 17.96 42.86
C VAL A 376 17.38 18.72 44.04
N THR A 377 16.89 18.50 45.25
CA THR A 377 17.43 19.04 46.49
C THR A 377 18.01 17.91 47.33
N GLY A 378 19.26 17.92 47.67
CA GLY A 378 19.88 17.00 48.61
C GLY A 378 19.51 17.35 50.05
N VAL A 379 19.12 16.35 50.85
CA VAL A 379 18.69 16.54 52.25
C VAL A 379 19.67 15.88 53.20
N THR A 380 19.92 14.57 53.05
CA THR A 380 20.79 13.85 53.97
C THR A 380 22.06 13.35 53.28
N ALA A 381 23.20 13.85 53.70
CA ALA A 381 24.52 13.45 53.18
C ALA A 381 24.85 11.97 53.38
N GLY A 382 25.66 11.43 52.48
CA GLY A 382 26.09 10.01 52.51
C GLY A 382 25.02 9.00 52.16
N LYS A 383 23.87 9.44 51.62
CA LYS A 383 22.75 8.56 51.28
C LYS A 383 22.41 8.62 49.76
N THR A 384 21.93 7.50 49.28
CA THR A 384 21.41 7.38 47.92
C THR A 384 19.91 7.06 47.94
N VAL A 385 19.12 7.71 47.10
CA VAL A 385 17.70 7.42 46.93
C VAL A 385 17.38 7.25 45.44
N LYS A 386 16.36 6.47 45.13
CA LYS A 386 15.77 6.40 43.79
C LYS A 386 14.67 7.45 43.65
N ALA A 387 14.62 8.09 42.53
CA ALA A 387 13.45 8.86 42.11
C ALA A 387 12.78 8.16 40.93
N LYS A 388 11.48 7.97 41.04
CA LYS A 388 10.64 7.32 40.05
C LYS A 388 10.24 8.32 38.97
N ILE A 389 10.37 7.92 37.71
CA ILE A 389 9.87 8.66 36.56
C ILE A 389 8.59 7.97 36.08
N GLN A 390 7.49 8.72 36.00
CA GLN A 390 6.19 8.29 35.50
C GLN A 390 5.81 9.11 34.31
N ALA A 391 5.23 8.49 33.27
CA ALA A 391 4.61 9.15 32.15
C ALA A 391 3.10 8.95 32.20
N THR A 392 2.34 9.95 31.74
CA THR A 392 0.88 9.88 31.64
C THR A 392 0.37 10.54 30.36
N ASP A 393 -0.67 9.96 29.77
CA ASP A 393 -1.47 10.55 28.69
C ASP A 393 -2.74 11.22 29.18
N GLY A 394 -2.86 11.40 30.52
CA GLY A 394 -4.05 11.93 31.19
C GLY A 394 -5.06 10.86 31.59
N LYS A 395 -5.00 9.64 31.06
CA LYS A 395 -5.87 8.51 31.41
C LYS A 395 -5.12 7.40 32.13
N ILE A 396 -3.92 7.09 31.68
CA ILE A 396 -3.06 6.03 32.23
C ILE A 396 -1.75 6.68 32.68
N THR A 397 -1.30 6.32 33.89
CA THR A 397 0.02 6.72 34.39
C THR A 397 0.88 5.48 34.57
N GLU A 398 1.99 5.43 33.87
CA GLU A 398 2.94 4.31 33.90
C GLU A 398 4.30 4.73 34.44
N GLU A 399 4.93 3.83 35.18
CA GLU A 399 6.32 3.96 35.57
C GLU A 399 7.20 3.63 34.36
N VAL A 400 7.98 4.59 33.90
CA VAL A 400 8.81 4.43 32.71
C VAL A 400 10.30 4.22 33.02
N SER A 401 10.81 4.79 34.11
CA SER A 401 12.22 4.64 34.51
C SER A 401 12.47 5.11 35.95
N PHE A 402 13.72 5.08 36.37
CA PHE A 402 14.24 5.64 37.63
C PHE A 402 15.53 6.42 37.38
N ILE A 403 15.82 7.33 38.30
CA ILE A 403 17.16 7.93 38.47
C ILE A 403 17.66 7.66 39.87
N LEU A 404 18.99 7.55 40.04
CA LEU A 404 19.63 7.52 41.33
C LEU A 404 19.99 8.95 41.73
N ILE A 405 19.72 9.31 42.97
CA ILE A 405 20.17 10.58 43.54
C ILE A 405 21.11 10.24 44.68
N ASN A 406 22.40 10.60 44.49
CA ASN A 406 23.42 10.50 45.52
C ASN A 406 23.51 11.85 46.19
N VAL A 407 23.33 11.88 47.51
CA VAL A 407 23.52 13.09 48.31
C VAL A 407 24.89 13.00 49.00
N ASN A 408 25.84 13.81 48.55
CA ASN A 408 27.19 13.87 49.04
C ASN A 408 27.34 14.85 50.22
#